data_f6bf36037aa59ce05c686c0acb213c2b
#
_entry.id   f6bf36037aa59ce05c686c0acb213c2b
#
_cell.length_a   1.000
_cell.length_b   1.000
_cell.length_c   1.000
_cell.angle_alpha   90.00
_cell.angle_beta   90.00
_cell.angle_gamma   90.00
#
_symmetry.space_group_name_H-M   'P 1'
#
loop_
_entity.id
_entity.type
_entity.pdbx_description
1 polymer ?
#
loop_
_entity_poly.entity_id
_entity_poly.type
_entity_poly.pdbx_seq_one_letter_code
_entity_poly.pdbx_strand_id
1 'polypeptide(L)'
;MRRVPYINYRELDGLYTAQSVAKLLRLTMRELAEKGKQYGIRLYRDDTGHYLLDSSGIKKLHYRLYHESRGKKIPDNGRDIR
;
A
#
# COMPACT_ATOMS: atom_id res chain seq x y z
N MET A 1 -15.07 8.02 -4.96
CA MET A 1 -14.13 7.05 -4.45
C MET A 1 -12.85 7.03 -5.26
N ARG A 2 -11.75 6.93 -4.59
CA ARG A 2 -10.45 6.98 -5.26
C ARG A 2 -10.11 5.64 -5.89
N ARG A 3 -9.63 5.68 -7.10
CA ARG A 3 -9.17 4.47 -7.76
C ARG A 3 -7.73 4.21 -7.45
N VAL A 4 -7.41 2.95 -7.25
CA VAL A 4 -6.02 2.54 -7.04
C VAL A 4 -5.39 2.29 -8.40
N PRO A 5 -4.26 2.94 -8.70
CA PRO A 5 -3.62 2.76 -10.01
C PRO A 5 -3.09 1.34 -10.18
N TYR A 6 -3.00 0.93 -11.42
CA TYR A 6 -2.43 -0.37 -11.75
C TYR A 6 -0.93 -0.37 -11.48
N ILE A 7 -0.44 -1.45 -10.92
CA ILE A 7 1.00 -1.64 -10.73
C ILE A 7 1.38 -3.01 -11.25
N ASN A 8 2.40 -3.05 -12.06
CA ASN A 8 2.94 -4.31 -12.53
C ASN A 8 3.91 -4.83 -11.47
N TYR A 9 3.49 -5.82 -10.73
CA TYR A 9 4.28 -6.35 -9.62
C TYR A 9 5.63 -6.90 -10.08
N ARG A 10 5.72 -7.34 -11.31
CA ARG A 10 6.98 -7.89 -11.81
C ARG A 10 8.07 -6.85 -11.97
N GLU A 11 7.67 -5.60 -12.08
CA GLU A 11 8.62 -4.52 -12.25
C GLU A 11 9.10 -3.94 -10.93
N LEU A 12 8.49 -4.37 -9.83
CA LEU A 12 8.91 -3.89 -8.53
C LEU A 12 10.18 -4.61 -8.10
N ASP A 13 11.19 -3.84 -7.71
CA ASP A 13 12.46 -4.41 -7.35
C ASP A 13 13.20 -3.46 -6.41
N GLY A 14 13.74 -4.00 -5.34
CA GLY A 14 14.54 -3.23 -4.41
C GLY A 14 13.72 -2.40 -3.46
N LEU A 15 14.30 -1.33 -3.01
CA LEU A 15 13.69 -0.43 -2.04
C LEU A 15 13.25 0.85 -2.72
N TYR A 16 12.11 1.37 -2.25
CA TYR A 16 11.53 2.60 -2.78
C TYR A 16 11.29 3.55 -1.62
N THR A 17 11.50 4.84 -1.86
CA THR A 17 11.21 5.82 -0.82
C THR A 17 9.70 5.89 -0.59
N ALA A 18 9.33 6.21 0.65
CA ALA A 18 7.92 6.35 0.96
C ALA A 18 7.25 7.41 0.08
N GLN A 19 7.98 8.47 -0.24
CA GLN A 19 7.44 9.49 -1.13
C GLN A 19 7.12 8.93 -2.52
N SER A 20 8.03 8.11 -3.05
CA SER A 20 7.80 7.49 -4.35
C SER A 20 6.58 6.58 -4.31
N VAL A 21 6.46 5.81 -3.23
CA VAL A 21 5.34 4.88 -3.09
C VAL A 21 4.03 5.65 -2.96
N ALA A 22 4.04 6.74 -2.20
CA ALA A 22 2.84 7.56 -2.06
C ALA A 22 2.39 8.08 -3.42
N LYS A 23 3.33 8.59 -4.20
CA LYS A 23 3.01 9.06 -5.55
C LYS A 23 2.48 7.94 -6.43
N LEU A 24 3.15 6.80 -6.36
CA LEU A 24 2.76 5.63 -7.15
C LEU A 24 1.33 5.20 -6.86
N LEU A 25 0.95 5.26 -5.60
CA LEU A 25 -0.37 4.82 -5.15
C LEU A 25 -1.38 5.97 -5.05
N ARG A 26 -0.93 7.18 -5.38
CA ARG A 26 -1.77 8.38 -5.33
C ARG A 26 -2.30 8.64 -3.93
N LEU A 27 -1.41 8.50 -2.98
CA LEU A 27 -1.72 8.78 -1.58
C LEU A 27 -0.93 9.98 -1.11
N THR A 28 -1.44 10.66 -0.09
CA THR A 28 -0.61 11.62 0.62
C THR A 28 0.33 10.84 1.54
N MET A 29 1.38 11.49 2.01
CA MET A 29 2.28 10.82 2.95
C MET A 29 1.55 10.38 4.21
N ARG A 30 0.59 11.20 4.65
CA ARG A 30 -0.20 10.86 5.82
C ARG A 30 -1.02 9.59 5.58
N GLU A 31 -1.67 9.52 4.43
CA GLU A 31 -2.46 8.34 4.08
C GLU A 31 -1.58 7.11 3.99
N LEU A 32 -0.40 7.27 3.41
CA LEU A 32 0.52 6.16 3.30
C LEU A 32 0.92 5.64 4.69
N ALA A 33 1.23 6.55 5.59
CA ALA A 33 1.61 6.17 6.95
C ALA A 33 0.47 5.46 7.66
N GLU A 34 -0.74 5.98 7.52
CA GLU A 34 -1.90 5.40 8.18
C GLU A 34 -2.21 4.01 7.63
N LYS A 35 -2.18 3.88 6.31
CA LYS A 35 -2.47 2.59 5.69
C LYS A 35 -1.37 1.59 5.97
N GLY A 36 -0.13 2.05 5.97
CA GLY A 36 0.98 1.17 6.29
C GLY A 36 0.86 0.59 7.69
N LYS A 37 0.46 1.43 8.63
CA LYS A 37 0.26 1.01 10.00
C LYS A 37 -0.92 0.06 10.10
N GLN A 38 -2.00 0.40 9.43
CA GLN A 38 -3.23 -0.39 9.47
C GLN A 38 -3.00 -1.81 8.95
N TYR A 39 -2.20 -1.95 7.91
CA TYR A 39 -2.00 -3.25 7.26
C TYR A 39 -0.69 -3.92 7.64
N GLY A 40 0.05 -3.33 8.57
CA GLY A 40 1.29 -3.94 9.04
C GLY A 40 2.38 -3.99 7.98
N ILE A 41 2.47 -2.95 7.17
CA ILE A 41 3.50 -2.88 6.15
C ILE A 41 4.82 -2.52 6.80
N ARG A 42 5.86 -3.27 6.48
CA ARG A 42 7.17 -3.01 7.04
C ARG A 42 7.81 -1.79 6.40
N LEU A 43 8.31 -0.91 7.23
CA LEU A 43 9.04 0.27 6.78
C LEU A 43 10.49 0.16 7.22
N TYR A 44 11.39 0.58 6.34
CA TYR A 44 12.81 0.64 6.63
C TYR A 44 13.21 2.11 6.73
N ARG A 45 14.32 2.38 7.37
CA ARG A 45 14.85 3.75 7.43
C ARG A 45 16.27 3.74 6.90
N ASP A 46 16.58 4.75 6.09
CA ASP A 46 17.94 4.89 5.60
C ASP A 46 18.74 5.78 6.57
N ASP A 47 19.99 6.05 6.21
CA ASP A 47 20.88 6.84 7.07
C ASP A 47 20.39 8.25 7.30
N THR A 48 19.62 8.77 6.38
CA THR A 48 19.12 10.14 6.48
C THR A 48 17.77 10.22 7.16
N GLY A 49 17.22 9.08 7.57
CA GLY A 49 15.95 9.06 8.28
C GLY A 49 14.74 8.95 7.38
N HIS A 50 14.93 8.80 6.09
CA HIS A 50 13.80 8.60 5.18
C HIS A 50 13.26 7.19 5.29
N TYR A 51 11.97 7.06 5.14
CA TYR A 51 11.34 5.74 5.16
C TYR A 51 11.36 5.12 3.79
N LEU A 52 11.53 3.81 3.77
CA LEU A 52 11.61 3.02 2.54
C LEU A 52 10.68 1.82 2.66
N LEU A 53 10.18 1.38 1.51
CA LEU A 53 9.39 0.15 1.45
C LEU A 53 10.05 -0.78 0.44
N ASP A 54 9.98 -2.07 0.70
CA ASP A 54 10.47 -3.04 -0.28
C ASP A 54 9.32 -3.45 -1.20
N SER A 55 9.64 -4.23 -2.23
CA SER A 55 8.61 -4.63 -3.18
C SER A 55 7.50 -5.43 -2.54
N SER A 56 7.82 -6.27 -1.56
CA SER A 56 6.79 -7.03 -0.84
C SER A 56 5.81 -6.12 -0.13
N GLY A 57 6.33 -5.08 0.52
CA GLY A 57 5.49 -4.13 1.22
C GLY A 57 4.57 -3.38 0.26
N ILE A 58 5.13 -2.99 -0.88
CA ILE A 58 4.34 -2.26 -1.88
C ILE A 58 3.23 -3.14 -2.44
N LYS A 59 3.55 -4.40 -2.74
CA LYS A 59 2.55 -5.34 -3.25
C LYS A 59 1.42 -5.54 -2.26
N LYS A 60 1.77 -5.74 -1.00
CA LYS A 60 0.79 -5.97 0.04
C LYS A 60 -0.10 -4.75 0.21
N LEU A 61 0.50 -3.58 0.25
CA LEU A 61 -0.24 -2.34 0.42
C LEU A 61 -1.17 -2.11 -0.77
N HIS A 62 -0.65 -2.29 -1.98
CA HIS A 62 -1.44 -2.11 -3.19
C HIS A 62 -2.63 -3.07 -3.21
N TYR A 63 -2.38 -4.32 -2.86
CA TYR A 63 -3.43 -5.33 -2.81
C TYR A 63 -4.55 -4.92 -1.87
N ARG A 64 -4.18 -4.46 -0.67
CA ARG A 64 -5.18 -4.04 0.32
C ARG A 64 -5.97 -2.83 -0.13
N LEU A 65 -5.26 -1.85 -0.70
CA LEU A 65 -5.92 -0.65 -1.21
C LEU A 65 -6.87 -0.98 -2.35
N TYR A 66 -6.46 -1.88 -3.21
CA TYR A 66 -7.29 -2.29 -4.33
C TYR A 66 -8.62 -2.88 -3.82
N HIS A 67 -8.53 -3.72 -2.82
CA HIS A 67 -9.74 -4.33 -2.26
C HIS A 67 -10.62 -3.30 -1.56
N GLU A 68 -10.01 -2.33 -0.89
CA GLU A 68 -10.79 -1.24 -0.31
C GLU A 68 -11.54 -0.46 -1.38
N SER A 69 -10.85 -0.18 -2.48
CA SER A 69 -11.41 0.67 -3.50
C SER A 69 -12.57 0.00 -4.25
N ARG A 70 -12.62 -1.31 -4.17
CA ARG A 70 -13.74 -2.02 -4.80
C ARG A 70 -15.01 -1.90 -3.97
N GLY A 71 -14.90 -1.28 -2.87
CA GLY A 71 -16.04 -0.96 -2.08
C GLY A 71 -16.59 -2.10 -1.35
N LYS A 72 -15.93 -2.95 -1.25
CA LYS A 72 -16.50 -3.91 -0.80
C LYS A 72 -16.33 -4.12 0.42
N LYS A 73 -16.89 -4.35 0.82
CA LYS A 73 -16.89 -4.70 1.78
C LYS A 73 -16.45 -5.82 1.82
N ILE A 74 -15.76 -6.16 2.34
CA ILE A 74 -15.20 -7.20 2.37
C ILE A 74 -15.82 -8.07 3.13
N PRO A 75 -16.23 -8.75 2.96
CA PRO A 75 -17.00 -9.56 3.70
C PRO A 75 -16.28 -10.35 4.62
N ASP A 76 -16.29 -10.10 4.81
CA ASP A 76 -16.02 -10.51 5.34
C ASP A 76 -16.03 -11.34 5.68
N ASN A 77 -16.10 -11.37 5.02
CA ASN A 77 -16.31 -12.05 5.07
C ASN A 77 -16.42 -12.56 5.24
N GLY A 78 -16.51 -12.76 5.10
CA GLY A 78 -16.86 -13.29 4.87
C GLY A 78 -17.23 -13.42 5.06
N ARG A 79 -17.62 -13.51 4.99
CA ARG A 79 -18.40 -13.56 4.98
C ARG A 79 -19.14 -13.19 4.92
N ASP A 80 -19.46 -13.06 4.68
CA ASP A 80 -20.35 -12.81 4.47
C ASP A 80 -20.94 -12.77 4.45
N ILE A 81 -21.14 -12.99 4.36
CA ILE A 81 -21.78 -13.13 4.21
C ILE A 81 -22.49 -13.16 4.31
N ARG A 82 -22.78 -13.38 4.15
CA ARG A 82 -23.56 -13.61 4.07
C ARG A 82 -24.11 -13.73 4.14
#